data_941898621c244e9d7c6975dd82d49220
#
_entry.id   941898621c244e9d7c6975dd82d49220
#
_cell.length_a   1.000
_cell.length_b   1.000
_cell.length_c   1.000
_cell.angle_alpha   90.00
_cell.angle_beta   90.00
_cell.angle_gamma   90.00
#
_symmetry.space_group_name_H-M   'P 1'
#
loop_
_entity.id
_entity.type
_entity.pdbx_description
1 polymer ?
#
loop_
_entity_poly.entity_id
_entity_poly.type
_entity_poly.pdbx_seq_one_letter_code
_entity_poly.pdbx_strand_id
1 'polypeptide(L)' 'MKDPIITASADVMGGTPVFAGTRVPVQTLLDYLKGGESIGDFLDGFPTVSREQVVGFLGETEEQIN' A
#
# COMPACT_ATOMS: atom_id res chain seq x y z
N MET A 1 10.57 -4.40 -16.97
CA MET A 1 9.49 -4.98 -16.20
C MET A 1 9.38 -4.28 -14.86
N LYS A 2 8.17 -3.96 -14.45
CA LYS A 2 7.96 -3.24 -13.21
C LYS A 2 8.06 -4.17 -12.02
N ASP A 3 8.58 -3.65 -10.93
CA ASP A 3 8.54 -4.38 -9.66
C ASP A 3 7.10 -4.39 -9.14
N PRO A 4 6.70 -5.47 -8.46
CA PRO A 4 5.36 -5.48 -7.88
C PRO A 4 5.25 -4.45 -6.77
N ILE A 5 4.09 -3.79 -6.72
CA ILE A 5 3.81 -2.84 -5.65
C ILE A 5 3.24 -3.57 -4.44
N ILE A 6 2.47 -4.62 -4.70
CA ILE A 6 1.76 -5.36 -3.66
C ILE A 6 2.13 -6.83 -3.78
N THR A 7 2.31 -7.46 -2.64
CA THR A 7 2.61 -8.88 -2.55
C THR A 7 1.63 -9.53 -1.58
N ALA A 8 1.20 -10.75 -1.91
CA ALA A 8 0.41 -11.56 -0.98
C ALA A 8 1.10 -12.90 -0.86
N SER A 9 1.37 -13.32 0.37
CA SER A 9 2.08 -14.56 0.63
C SER A 9 1.48 -15.22 1.86
N ALA A 10 1.35 -16.53 1.80
CA ALA A 10 0.83 -17.28 2.95
C ALA A 10 1.74 -17.12 4.17
N ASP A 11 3.00 -16.79 3.95
CA ASP A 11 3.95 -16.61 5.04
C ASP A 11 3.82 -15.25 5.72
N VAL A 12 3.06 -14.34 5.11
CA VAL A 12 2.91 -13.00 5.64
C VAL A 12 1.44 -12.79 5.97
N MET A 13 1.15 -12.71 7.26
CA MET A 13 -0.19 -12.37 7.77
C MET A 13 -1.29 -13.23 7.15
N GLY A 14 -0.99 -14.49 6.91
CA GLY A 14 -2.00 -15.42 6.39
C GLY A 14 -2.43 -15.14 4.97
N GLY A 15 -1.58 -14.52 4.16
CA GLY A 15 -1.90 -14.23 2.77
C GLY A 15 -2.49 -12.86 2.55
N THR A 16 -2.52 -12.02 3.58
CA THR A 16 -3.01 -10.65 3.45
C THR A 16 -2.12 -9.87 2.49
N PRO A 17 -2.69 -9.13 1.52
CA PRO A 17 -1.88 -8.31 0.63
C PRO A 17 -1.14 -7.22 1.40
N VAL A 18 0.15 -7.10 1.14
CA VAL A 18 0.99 -6.09 1.77
C VAL A 18 1.78 -5.35 0.70
N PHE A 19 2.29 -4.18 1.05
CA PHE A 19 3.18 -3.48 0.15
C PHE A 19 4.47 -4.29 0.00
N ALA A 20 4.93 -4.45 -1.24
CA ALA A 20 6.07 -5.31 -1.53
C ALA A 20 7.29 -4.91 -0.70
N GLY A 21 7.97 -5.91 -0.15
CA GLY A 21 9.14 -5.67 0.67
C GLY A 21 8.84 -5.22 2.08
N THR A 22 7.57 -5.16 2.45
CA THR A 22 7.16 -4.74 3.80
C THR A 22 6.17 -5.74 4.36
N ARG A 23 5.80 -5.54 5.62
CA ARG A 23 4.72 -6.30 6.26
C ARG A 23 3.49 -5.44 6.49
N VAL A 24 3.39 -4.31 5.79
CA VAL A 24 2.31 -3.35 5.98
C VAL A 24 1.16 -3.71 5.05
N PRO A 25 -0.01 -4.10 5.59
CA PRO A 25 -1.15 -4.43 4.74
C PRO A 25 -1.64 -3.21 3.98
N VAL A 26 -2.06 -3.42 2.73
CA VAL A 26 -2.63 -2.31 1.96
C VAL A 26 -3.91 -1.80 2.59
N GLN A 27 -4.62 -2.67 3.32
CA GLN A 27 -5.82 -2.27 4.04
C GLN A 27 -5.53 -1.17 5.05
N THR A 28 -4.34 -1.18 5.65
CA THR A 28 -3.95 -0.16 6.61
C THR A 28 -3.96 1.23 5.97
N LEU A 29 -3.47 1.33 4.73
CA LEU A 29 -3.52 2.60 4.01
C LEU A 29 -4.97 3.04 3.80
N LEU A 30 -5.83 2.12 3.39
CA LEU A 30 -7.22 2.45 3.15
C LEU A 30 -7.91 2.90 4.44
N ASP A 31 -7.58 2.26 5.57
CA ASP A 31 -8.13 2.66 6.85
C ASP A 31 -7.70 4.07 7.24
N TYR A 32 -6.44 4.42 6.97
CA TYR A 32 -5.95 5.77 7.23
C TYR A 32 -6.74 6.79 6.43
N LEU A 33 -6.94 6.51 5.15
CA LEU A 33 -7.64 7.44 4.27
C LEU A 33 -9.11 7.58 4.68
N LYS A 34 -9.72 6.48 5.07
CA LYS A 34 -11.10 6.52 5.55
C LYS A 34 -11.23 7.33 6.82
N GLY A 35 -10.21 7.33 7.65
CA GLY A 35 -10.19 8.09 8.89
C GLY A 35 -9.84 9.55 8.70
N GLY A 36 -9.61 9.98 7.46
CA GLY A 36 -9.28 11.38 7.20
C GLY A 36 -7.80 11.71 7.27
N GLU A 37 -6.96 10.68 7.42
CA GLU A 37 -5.52 10.90 7.47
C GLU A 37 -4.98 11.08 6.05
N SER A 38 -3.83 11.73 5.95
CA SER A 38 -3.20 11.94 4.66
C SER A 38 -2.20 10.83 4.34
N ILE A 39 -1.78 10.79 3.06
CA ILE A 39 -0.73 9.86 2.65
C ILE A 39 0.55 10.13 3.46
N GLY A 40 0.86 11.40 3.70
CA GLY A 40 2.03 11.76 4.50
C GLY A 40 1.95 11.19 5.91
N ASP A 41 0.77 11.23 6.52
CA ASP A 41 0.58 10.67 7.85
C ASP A 41 0.81 9.17 7.84
N PHE A 42 0.30 8.50 6.81
CA PHE A 42 0.51 7.06 6.68
C PHE A 42 2.00 6.73 6.55
N LEU A 43 2.71 7.47 5.70
CA LEU A 43 4.14 7.20 5.47
C LEU A 43 4.96 7.50 6.72
N ASP A 44 4.54 8.46 7.52
CA ASP A 44 5.20 8.74 8.79
C ASP A 44 5.11 7.56 9.74
N GLY A 45 3.97 6.91 9.77
CA GLY A 45 3.76 5.77 10.65
C GLY A 45 4.37 4.49 10.13
N PHE A 46 4.59 4.40 8.82
CA PHE A 46 5.09 3.18 8.18
C PHE A 46 6.24 3.51 7.24
N PRO A 47 7.41 3.85 7.79
CA PRO A 47 8.53 4.31 6.95
C PRO A 47 9.09 3.25 6.00
N THR A 48 8.74 1.98 6.19
CA THR A 48 9.18 0.94 5.27
C THR A 48 8.42 0.97 3.94
N VAL A 49 7.30 1.67 3.89
CA VAL A 49 6.53 1.84 2.67
C VAL A 49 6.99 3.14 2.02
N SER A 50 7.24 3.11 0.70
CA SER A 50 7.68 4.31 0.00
C SER A 50 6.47 5.07 -0.54
N ARG A 51 6.67 6.38 -0.75
CA ARG A 51 5.63 7.19 -1.36
C ARG A 51 5.28 6.66 -2.75
N GLU A 52 6.30 6.18 -3.47
CA GLU A 52 6.07 5.64 -4.81
C GLU A 52 5.13 4.46 -4.79
N GLN A 53 5.25 3.61 -3.77
CA GLN A 53 4.35 2.47 -3.65
C GLN A 53 2.91 2.92 -3.42
N VAL A 54 2.72 3.90 -2.55
CA VAL A 54 1.38 4.39 -2.25
C VAL A 54 0.77 5.07 -3.47
N VAL A 55 1.52 5.94 -4.11
CA VAL A 55 1.04 6.67 -5.28
C VAL A 55 0.76 5.70 -6.43
N GLY A 56 1.65 4.72 -6.62
CA GLY A 56 1.47 3.73 -7.67
C GLY A 56 0.22 2.88 -7.44
N PHE A 57 -0.02 2.50 -6.19
CA PHE A 57 -1.21 1.73 -5.87
C PHE A 57 -2.48 2.50 -6.18
N LEU A 58 -2.53 3.76 -5.76
CA LEU A 58 -3.71 4.60 -5.99
C LEU A 58 -3.84 4.99 -7.45
N GLY A 59 -2.69 5.24 -8.11
CA GLY A 59 -2.70 5.63 -9.51
C GLY A 59 -3.17 4.53 -10.43
N GLU A 60 -2.81 3.29 -10.13
CA GLU A 60 -3.28 2.17 -10.93
C GLU A 60 -4.80 2.06 -10.90
N THR A 61 -5.37 2.32 -9.73
CA THR A 61 -6.81 2.30 -9.59
C THR A 61 -7.46 3.37 -10.45
N GLU A 62 -6.86 4.55 -10.48
CA GLU A 62 -7.38 5.65 -11.30
C GLU A 62 -7.32 5.33 -12.78
N GLU A 63 -6.21 4.73 -13.20
CA GLU A 63 -6.05 4.40 -14.62
C GLU A 63 -7.10 3.41 -15.10
N GLN A 64 -7.50 2.51 -14.23
CA GLN A 64 -8.51 1.53 -14.62
C GLN A 64 -9.89 2.14 -14.75
N ILE A 65 -10.14 3.23 -14.08
CA ILE A 65 -11.41 3.92 -14.17
C ILE A 65 -11.52 4.67 -15.50
N ASN A 66 -10.41 5.18 -15.97
CA ASN A 66 -10.39 5.86 -17.25
C ASN A 66 -10.43 4.87 -18.39
#